data_c4cefbfac4365497611cdafc2b8e900c
#
_entry.id   c4cefbfac4365497611cdafc2b8e900c
#
_cell.length_a   1.000
_cell.length_b   1.000
_cell.length_c   1.000
_cell.angle_alpha   90.00
_cell.angle_beta   90.00
_cell.angle_gamma   90.00
#
_symmetry.space_group_name_H-M   'P 1'
#
loop_
_entity.id
_entity.type
_entity.pdbx_description
1 polymer ?
#
loop_
_entity_poly.entity_id
_entity_poly.type
_entity_poly.pdbx_seq_one_letter_code
_entity_poly.pdbx_strand_id
1 'polypeptide(L)'
;MKIVVTSILVDDQAKALAFYHYVLGFEPRHDIPMGRHRWLTLTSPNDPNGVELLLEPDAHPASKVYKAALKQDGIPATSFG
;
A
#
# COMPACT_ATOMS: atom_id res chain seq x y z
N MET A 1 1.13 22.56 4.07
CA MET A 1 0.82 21.17 4.40
C MET A 1 0.74 20.37 3.12
N LYS A 2 1.26 19.15 3.11
CA LYS A 2 1.26 18.27 1.94
C LYS A 2 1.08 16.82 2.38
N ILE A 3 0.58 15.98 1.47
CA ILE A 3 0.48 14.55 1.71
C ILE A 3 1.88 13.94 1.62
N VAL A 4 2.33 13.26 2.68
CA VAL A 4 3.64 12.59 2.72
C VAL A 4 3.52 11.07 2.66
N VAL A 5 2.42 10.52 3.18
CA VAL A 5 2.12 9.09 3.14
C VAL A 5 0.66 8.90 2.79
N THR A 6 0.37 7.95 1.92
CA THR A 6 -0.97 7.46 1.66
C THR A 6 -0.97 5.94 1.77
N SER A 7 -2.11 5.34 2.09
CA SER A 7 -2.18 3.90 2.37
C SER A 7 -3.07 3.17 1.38
N ILE A 8 -2.73 1.91 1.13
CA ILE A 8 -3.62 0.96 0.49
C ILE A 8 -3.71 -0.28 1.38
N LEU A 9 -4.92 -0.79 1.57
CA LEU A 9 -5.14 -1.97 2.41
C LEU A 9 -4.80 -3.22 1.62
N VAL A 10 -3.96 -4.09 2.21
CA VAL A 10 -3.52 -5.32 1.58
C VAL A 10 -3.73 -6.50 2.52
N ASP A 11 -4.03 -7.67 1.96
CA ASP A 11 -4.21 -8.90 2.72
C ASP A 11 -2.87 -9.55 3.10
N ASP A 12 -1.86 -9.38 2.25
CA ASP A 12 -0.53 -9.96 2.45
C ASP A 12 0.53 -8.94 2.02
N GLN A 13 1.24 -8.39 3.00
CA GLN A 13 2.23 -7.35 2.74
C GLN A 13 3.38 -7.84 1.86
N ALA A 14 3.84 -9.08 2.04
CA ALA A 14 4.95 -9.61 1.26
C ALA A 14 4.56 -9.80 -0.21
N LYS A 15 3.36 -10.31 -0.47
CA LYS A 15 2.84 -10.43 -1.83
C LYS A 15 2.62 -9.09 -2.48
N ALA A 16 2.07 -8.13 -1.72
CA ALA A 16 1.85 -6.77 -2.20
C ALA A 16 3.18 -6.09 -2.56
N LEU A 17 4.18 -6.23 -1.71
CA LEU A 17 5.52 -5.70 -1.99
C LEU A 17 6.07 -6.26 -3.30
N ALA A 18 5.99 -7.58 -3.49
CA ALA A 18 6.48 -8.21 -4.71
C ALA A 18 5.77 -7.66 -5.94
N PHE A 19 4.46 -7.51 -5.89
CA PHE A 19 3.67 -6.98 -6.99
C PHE A 19 4.05 -5.53 -7.31
N TYR A 20 4.02 -4.65 -6.31
CA TYR A 20 4.28 -3.23 -6.53
C TYR A 20 5.72 -2.95 -6.95
N HIS A 21 6.66 -3.73 -6.44
CA HIS A 21 8.08 -3.57 -6.77
C HIS A 21 8.43 -4.20 -8.12
N TYR A 22 8.16 -5.50 -8.28
CA TYR A 22 8.62 -6.23 -9.48
C TYR A 22 7.73 -6.00 -10.69
N VAL A 23 6.44 -5.82 -10.50
CA VAL A 23 5.49 -5.64 -11.62
C VAL A 23 5.33 -4.17 -11.97
N LEU A 24 5.11 -3.31 -10.98
CA LEU A 24 4.84 -1.89 -11.21
C LEU A 24 6.07 -1.00 -11.09
N GLY A 25 7.20 -1.52 -10.62
CA GLY A 25 8.46 -0.79 -10.60
C GLY A 25 8.64 0.22 -9.45
N PHE A 26 7.80 0.15 -8.40
CA PHE A 26 8.00 0.99 -7.23
C PHE A 26 9.22 0.54 -6.43
N GLU A 27 9.86 1.49 -5.74
CA GLU A 27 11.03 1.22 -4.92
C GLU A 27 10.65 1.14 -3.44
N PRO A 28 11.08 0.08 -2.70
CA PRO A 28 10.89 0.04 -1.26
C PRO A 28 11.61 1.22 -0.57
N ARG A 29 10.89 1.92 0.30
CA ARG A 29 11.44 3.06 1.04
C ARG A 29 11.73 2.71 2.49
N HIS A 30 10.75 2.12 3.18
CA HIS A 30 10.89 1.64 4.54
C HIS A 30 10.34 0.23 4.65
N ASP A 31 10.97 -0.58 5.50
CA ASP A 31 10.52 -1.92 5.84
C ASP A 31 10.93 -2.19 7.28
N ILE A 32 10.09 -1.75 8.20
CA ILE A 32 10.39 -1.77 9.63
C ILE A 32 9.45 -2.77 10.31
N PRO A 33 9.96 -3.82 10.96
CA PRO A 33 9.13 -4.75 11.69
C PRO A 33 8.36 -4.06 12.82
N MET A 34 7.07 -4.32 12.90
CA MET A 34 6.20 -3.76 13.95
C MET A 34 5.22 -4.85 14.43
N GLY A 35 5.67 -5.70 15.35
CA GLY A 35 4.88 -6.81 15.84
C GLY A 35 4.62 -7.85 14.74
N ARG A 36 3.34 -8.12 14.45
CA ARG A 36 2.94 -9.08 13.42
C ARG A 36 3.05 -8.51 11.99
N HIS A 37 3.19 -7.20 11.88
CA HIS A 37 3.14 -6.50 10.61
C HIS A 37 4.41 -5.69 10.41
N ARG A 38 4.49 -5.04 9.26
CA ARG A 38 5.65 -4.22 8.88
C ARG A 38 5.17 -2.83 8.54
N TRP A 39 5.93 -1.81 8.95
CA TRP A 39 5.81 -0.48 8.36
C TRP A 39 6.51 -0.54 7.01
N LEU A 40 5.74 -0.74 5.97
CA LEU A 40 6.25 -1.04 4.65
C LEU A 40 5.77 0.00 3.67
N THR A 41 6.69 0.82 3.17
CA THR A 41 6.37 1.90 2.24
C THR A 41 7.18 1.79 0.96
N LEU A 42 6.62 2.35 -0.11
CA LEU A 42 7.20 2.38 -1.43
C LEU A 42 7.18 3.80 -1.97
N THR A 43 8.11 4.12 -2.85
CA THR A 43 8.10 5.39 -3.60
C THR A 43 8.21 5.11 -5.09
N SER A 44 7.79 6.09 -5.90
CA SER A 44 8.07 6.05 -7.33
C SER A 44 9.57 6.24 -7.57
N PRO A 45 10.21 5.46 -8.45
CA PRO A 45 11.61 5.69 -8.81
C PRO A 45 11.84 7.05 -9.45
N ASN A 46 10.79 7.64 -10.05
CA ASN A 46 10.85 8.97 -10.65
C ASN A 46 10.72 10.10 -9.64
N ASP A 47 10.30 9.77 -8.40
CA ASP A 47 10.14 10.74 -7.34
C ASP A 47 10.45 10.08 -5.98
N PRO A 48 11.73 9.76 -5.72
CA PRO A 48 12.12 9.00 -4.54
C PRO A 48 11.90 9.77 -3.23
N ASN A 49 11.73 11.08 -3.28
CA ASN A 49 11.45 11.92 -2.12
C ASN A 49 9.98 12.39 -2.09
N GLY A 50 9.14 11.81 -2.94
CA GLY A 50 7.73 12.15 -3.02
C GLY A 50 6.88 11.38 -2.00
N VAL A 51 5.60 11.28 -2.32
CA VAL A 51 4.64 10.58 -1.45
C VAL A 51 5.01 9.11 -1.32
N GLU A 52 5.01 8.60 -0.08
CA GLU A 52 5.19 7.18 0.18
C GLU A 52 3.85 6.46 0.15
N LEU A 53 3.82 5.32 -0.49
CA LEU A 53 2.66 4.42 -0.46
C LEU A 53 2.87 3.39 0.64
N LEU A 54 2.03 3.43 1.67
CA LEU A 54 2.05 2.47 2.77
C LEU A 54 1.19 1.26 2.40
N LEU A 55 1.79 0.08 2.43
CA LEU A 55 1.08 -1.18 2.27
C LEU A 55 0.54 -1.59 3.64
N GLU A 56 -0.71 -1.21 3.92
CA GLU A 56 -1.30 -1.38 5.24
C GLU A 56 -2.04 -2.71 5.36
N PRO A 57 -1.76 -3.52 6.42
CA PRO A 57 -2.49 -4.77 6.60
C PRO A 57 -3.98 -4.53 6.83
N ASP A 58 -4.82 -5.36 6.21
CA ASP A 58 -6.27 -5.30 6.38
C ASP A 58 -6.77 -6.10 7.59
N ALA A 59 -5.97 -6.14 8.67
CA ALA A 59 -6.24 -6.98 9.84
C ALA A 59 -7.50 -6.58 10.61
N HIS A 60 -7.90 -5.32 10.54
CA HIS A 60 -9.13 -4.87 11.20
C HIS A 60 -10.35 -5.37 10.43
N PRO A 61 -11.38 -5.91 11.12
CA PRO A 61 -12.58 -6.42 10.43
C PRO A 61 -13.25 -5.39 9.51
N ALA A 62 -13.28 -4.12 9.89
CA ALA A 62 -13.85 -3.05 9.06
C ALA A 62 -13.11 -2.88 7.74
N SER A 63 -11.81 -3.14 7.69
CA SER A 63 -11.02 -3.07 6.47
C SER A 63 -11.46 -4.08 5.43
N LYS A 64 -11.78 -5.29 5.87
CA LYS A 64 -12.24 -6.36 4.98
C LYS A 64 -13.61 -6.06 4.40
N VAL A 65 -14.53 -5.54 5.21
CA VAL A 65 -15.85 -5.11 4.77
C VAL A 65 -15.73 -3.99 3.75
N TYR A 66 -14.90 -3.00 4.03
CA TYR A 66 -14.65 -1.87 3.15
C TYR A 66 -14.09 -2.31 1.80
N LYS A 67 -13.07 -3.16 1.81
CA LYS A 67 -12.46 -3.69 0.58
C LYS A 67 -13.47 -4.46 -0.26
N ALA A 68 -14.26 -5.33 0.38
CA ALA A 68 -15.26 -6.13 -0.31
C ALA A 68 -16.33 -5.25 -0.96
N ALA A 69 -16.78 -4.21 -0.27
CA ALA A 69 -17.77 -3.28 -0.78
C ALA A 69 -17.25 -2.52 -2.00
N LEU A 70 -16.01 -2.01 -1.94
CA LEU A 70 -15.40 -1.34 -3.08
C LEU A 70 -15.27 -2.27 -4.28
N LYS A 71 -14.83 -3.51 -4.06
CA LYS A 71 -14.67 -4.50 -5.11
C LYS A 71 -15.99 -4.81 -5.76
N GLN A 72 -17.04 -5.00 -4.97
CA GLN A 72 -18.40 -5.29 -5.46
C GLN A 72 -18.92 -4.18 -6.37
N ASP A 73 -18.65 -2.93 -6.01
CA ASP A 73 -19.12 -1.76 -6.75
C ASP A 73 -18.17 -1.30 -7.85
N GLY A 74 -17.05 -2.00 -8.03
CA GLY A 74 -16.06 -1.67 -9.06
C GLY A 74 -15.31 -0.37 -8.79
N ILE A 75 -15.18 0.03 -7.52
CA ILE A 75 -14.53 1.28 -7.13
C ILE A 75 -13.06 1.00 -6.81
N PRO A 76 -12.11 1.60 -7.54
CA PRO A 76 -10.69 1.42 -7.23
C PRO A 76 -10.30 2.14 -5.94
N ALA A 77 -9.40 1.53 -5.16
CA ALA A 77 -8.89 2.13 -3.93
C ALA A 77 -7.95 3.31 -4.21
N THR A 78 -7.24 3.26 -5.33
CA THR A 78 -6.29 4.30 -5.74
C THR A 78 -6.06 4.21 -7.24
N SER A 79 -5.33 5.18 -7.78
CA SER A 79 -4.93 5.17 -9.18
C SER A 79 -3.48 5.57 -9.33
N PHE A 80 -2.86 5.05 -10.39
CA PHE A 80 -1.47 5.34 -10.74
C PHE A 80 -1.40 5.94 -12.13
N GLY A 81 -0.51 6.87 -12.31
CA GLY A 81 -0.31 7.51 -13.60
C GLY A 81 1.08 7.31 -14.17
#